data_8601c6a983f680654607cae6c97242ec
#
_entry.id   8601c6a983f680654607cae6c97242ec
#
_cell.length_a   1.000
_cell.length_b   1.000
_cell.length_c   1.000
_cell.angle_alpha   90.00
_cell.angle_beta   90.00
_cell.angle_gamma   90.00
#
_symmetry.space_group_name_H-M   'P 1'
#
loop_
_entity.id
_entity.type
_entity.pdbx_description
1 polymer ?
#
loop_
_entity_poly.entity_id
_entity_poly.type
_entity_poly.pdbx_seq_one_letter_code
_entity_poly.pdbx_strand_id
1 'polypeptide(L)'
;MSISPVLAVAPAEPDVAAAFFAMRLACQTDVSDVAMALTSGRPGFVLIDSRSDAAWAQGRIPGARHLPTAHLPQAELEPDLVYVTYCWGPGCDGATRAALALARRGLRVKGNDRWPGVLGA
;
A
#
# COMPACT_ATOMS: atom_id res chain seq x y z
N MET A 1 -20.56 35.38 -5.73
CA MET A 1 -20.85 34.00 -6.13
C MET A 1 -19.78 33.09 -5.55
N SER A 2 -20.20 32.09 -4.79
CA SER A 2 -19.24 31.19 -4.17
C SER A 2 -18.83 30.08 -5.14
N ILE A 3 -17.55 29.77 -5.15
CA ILE A 3 -17.00 28.68 -5.98
C ILE A 3 -17.09 27.39 -5.17
N SER A 4 -17.41 26.29 -5.82
CA SER A 4 -17.39 24.98 -5.17
C SER A 4 -15.98 24.72 -4.57
N PRO A 5 -15.91 24.23 -3.32
CA PRO A 5 -14.60 23.86 -2.76
C PRO A 5 -13.82 22.86 -3.62
N VAL A 6 -14.52 22.03 -4.36
CA VAL A 6 -13.88 21.07 -5.28
C VAL A 6 -13.14 21.80 -6.41
N LEU A 7 -13.65 22.96 -6.81
CA LEU A 7 -13.10 23.73 -7.91
C LEU A 7 -12.25 24.92 -7.44
N ALA A 8 -11.96 25.01 -6.15
CA ALA A 8 -11.06 26.04 -5.62
C ALA A 8 -9.67 25.96 -6.27
N VAL A 9 -9.26 24.74 -6.60
CA VAL A 9 -8.12 24.48 -7.47
C VAL A 9 -8.68 23.89 -8.76
N ALA A 10 -8.33 24.46 -9.89
CA ALA A 10 -8.80 23.99 -11.17
C ALA A 10 -8.31 22.55 -11.43
N PRO A 11 -9.12 21.71 -12.11
CA PRO A 11 -8.64 20.40 -12.52
C PRO A 11 -7.43 20.50 -13.43
N ALA A 12 -6.54 19.54 -13.32
CA ALA A 12 -5.40 19.46 -14.24
C ALA A 12 -5.89 19.17 -15.66
N GLU A 13 -5.06 19.53 -16.64
CA GLU A 13 -5.36 19.16 -18.01
C GLU A 13 -5.48 17.64 -18.15
N PRO A 14 -6.31 17.12 -19.08
CA PRO A 14 -6.58 15.70 -19.16
C PRO A 14 -5.36 14.81 -19.32
N ASP A 15 -4.35 15.25 -20.08
CA ASP A 15 -3.13 14.47 -20.25
C ASP A 15 -2.30 14.38 -18.95
N VAL A 16 -2.26 15.45 -18.19
CA VAL A 16 -1.57 15.48 -16.89
C VAL A 16 -2.32 14.58 -15.90
N ALA A 17 -3.64 14.70 -15.87
CA ALA A 17 -4.46 13.87 -14.99
C ALA A 17 -4.33 12.38 -15.32
N ALA A 18 -4.33 12.05 -16.61
CA ALA A 18 -4.20 10.67 -17.07
C ALA A 18 -2.86 10.07 -16.62
N ALA A 19 -1.76 10.82 -16.75
CA ALA A 19 -0.45 10.36 -16.32
C ALA A 19 -0.40 10.12 -14.81
N PHE A 20 -1.00 11.03 -14.03
CA PHE A 20 -1.04 10.89 -12.58
C PHE A 20 -1.83 9.65 -12.16
N PHE A 21 -3.02 9.47 -12.72
CA PHE A 21 -3.86 8.34 -12.32
C PHE A 21 -3.29 7.01 -12.80
N ALA A 22 -2.66 6.97 -13.95
CA ALA A 22 -1.95 5.76 -14.39
C ALA A 22 -0.82 5.41 -13.45
N MET A 23 -0.05 6.40 -12.99
CA MET A 23 1.00 6.19 -12.03
C MET A 23 0.45 5.70 -10.70
N ARG A 24 -0.68 6.25 -10.27
CA ARG A 24 -1.33 5.84 -9.04
C ARG A 24 -1.75 4.38 -9.08
N LEU A 25 -2.33 3.94 -10.20
CA LEU A 25 -2.69 2.54 -10.39
C LEU A 25 -1.47 1.61 -10.39
N ALA A 26 -0.35 2.08 -10.91
CA ALA A 26 0.88 1.30 -10.93
C ALA A 26 1.53 1.20 -9.55
N CYS A 27 1.40 2.22 -8.72
CA CYS A 27 2.09 2.33 -7.43
C CYS A 27 1.22 1.96 -6.23
N GLN A 28 -0.10 1.98 -6.37
CA GLN A 28 -1.03 1.74 -5.27
C GLN A 28 -2.01 0.64 -5.60
N THR A 29 -2.52 0.01 -4.56
CA THR A 29 -3.63 -0.93 -4.65
C THR A 29 -4.61 -0.61 -3.52
N ASP A 30 -5.70 -1.35 -3.44
CA ASP A 30 -6.70 -1.14 -2.41
C ASP A 30 -7.05 -2.45 -1.71
N VAL A 31 -7.75 -2.32 -0.59
CA VAL A 31 -8.09 -3.46 0.26
C VAL A 31 -8.98 -4.47 -0.46
N SER A 32 -9.85 -4.02 -1.33
CA SER A 32 -10.77 -4.90 -2.06
C SER A 32 -9.99 -5.83 -2.99
N ASP A 33 -9.07 -5.27 -3.78
CA ASP A 33 -8.26 -6.06 -4.70
C ASP A 33 -7.30 -7.00 -3.95
N VAL A 34 -6.72 -6.52 -2.86
CA VAL A 34 -5.84 -7.35 -2.04
C VAL A 34 -6.62 -8.54 -1.44
N ALA A 35 -7.80 -8.27 -0.88
CA ALA A 35 -8.62 -9.34 -0.31
C ALA A 35 -9.04 -10.36 -1.36
N MET A 36 -9.44 -9.90 -2.54
CA MET A 36 -9.82 -10.79 -3.64
C MET A 36 -8.63 -11.65 -4.08
N ALA A 37 -7.46 -11.06 -4.21
CA ALA A 37 -6.26 -11.80 -4.60
C ALA A 37 -5.87 -12.84 -3.56
N LEU A 38 -5.96 -12.51 -2.28
CA LEU A 38 -5.64 -13.44 -1.20
C LEU A 38 -6.60 -14.62 -1.17
N THR A 39 -7.89 -14.38 -1.40
CA THR A 39 -8.88 -15.46 -1.41
C THR A 39 -8.76 -16.36 -2.63
N SER A 40 -8.12 -15.90 -3.69
CA SER A 40 -7.92 -16.73 -4.89
C SER A 40 -6.92 -17.87 -4.67
N GLY A 41 -6.13 -17.82 -3.59
CA GLY A 41 -5.07 -18.80 -3.33
C GLY A 41 -3.80 -18.58 -4.15
N ARG A 42 -3.82 -17.67 -5.10
CA ARG A 42 -2.65 -17.31 -5.94
C ARG A 42 -2.55 -15.79 -6.04
N PRO A 43 -2.16 -15.13 -4.96
CA PRO A 43 -2.18 -13.67 -4.94
C PRO A 43 -1.22 -13.02 -5.93
N GLY A 44 -0.10 -13.66 -6.25
CA GLY A 44 0.89 -13.09 -7.16
C GLY A 44 1.83 -12.08 -6.50
N PHE A 45 1.72 -11.90 -5.20
CA PHE A 45 2.55 -10.96 -4.46
C PHE A 45 2.76 -11.44 -3.02
N VAL A 46 3.73 -10.83 -2.36
CA VAL A 46 3.98 -11.02 -0.94
C VAL A 46 3.40 -9.81 -0.19
N LEU A 47 2.51 -10.06 0.74
CA LEU A 47 1.91 -8.99 1.55
C LEU A 47 2.80 -8.72 2.76
N ILE A 48 3.23 -7.48 2.90
CA ILE A 48 4.11 -7.03 3.99
C ILE A 48 3.29 -6.20 4.97
N ASP A 49 3.26 -6.64 6.22
CA ASP A 49 2.74 -5.84 7.32
C ASP A 49 3.92 -5.07 7.92
N SER A 50 3.95 -3.77 7.69
CA SER A 50 5.05 -2.91 8.15
C SER A 50 4.80 -2.27 9.50
N ARG A 51 3.72 -2.67 10.17
CA ARG A 51 3.34 -2.10 11.46
C ARG A 51 4.26 -2.57 12.58
N SER A 52 4.09 -1.97 13.76
CA SER A 52 4.84 -2.36 14.96
C SER A 52 4.53 -3.80 15.40
N ASP A 53 5.40 -4.34 16.25
CA ASP A 53 5.19 -5.65 16.84
C ASP A 53 3.88 -5.70 17.64
N ALA A 54 3.56 -4.63 18.36
CA ALA A 54 2.33 -4.56 19.13
C ALA A 54 1.08 -4.61 18.24
N ALA A 55 1.09 -3.88 17.13
CA ALA A 55 -0.03 -3.91 16.18
C ALA A 55 -0.19 -5.29 15.55
N TRP A 56 0.91 -5.91 15.16
CA TRP A 56 0.91 -7.27 14.62
C TRP A 56 0.32 -8.28 15.59
N ALA A 57 0.67 -8.15 16.88
CA ALA A 57 0.16 -9.05 17.91
C ALA A 57 -1.34 -8.88 18.14
N GLN A 58 -1.89 -7.68 17.93
CA GLN A 58 -3.32 -7.42 18.13
C GLN A 58 -4.18 -7.94 16.99
N GLY A 59 -3.63 -8.06 15.81
CA GLY A 59 -4.38 -8.55 14.67
C GLY A 59 -3.64 -8.25 13.38
N ARG A 60 -3.81 -9.14 12.40
CA ARG A 60 -3.11 -9.05 11.12
C ARG A 60 -3.87 -9.76 10.04
N ILE A 61 -3.53 -9.45 8.81
CA ILE A 61 -4.10 -10.16 7.67
C ILE A 61 -3.45 -11.55 7.59
N PRO A 62 -4.23 -12.63 7.51
CA PRO A 62 -3.67 -13.96 7.33
C PRO A 62 -2.78 -14.03 6.08
N GLY A 63 -1.63 -14.65 6.23
CA GLY A 63 -0.67 -14.78 5.14
C GLY A 63 0.28 -13.60 4.98
N ALA A 64 0.09 -12.51 5.73
CA ALA A 64 1.02 -11.39 5.70
C ALA A 64 2.33 -11.75 6.39
N ARG A 65 3.41 -11.19 5.85
CA ARG A 65 4.74 -11.31 6.45
C ARG A 65 5.02 -10.05 7.26
N HIS A 66 5.42 -10.21 8.50
CA HIS A 66 5.68 -9.09 9.38
C HIS A 66 7.09 -8.55 9.19
N LEU A 67 7.20 -7.34 8.67
CA LEU A 67 8.48 -6.64 8.51
C LEU A 67 8.28 -5.17 8.83
N PRO A 68 8.50 -4.78 10.10
CA PRO A 68 8.43 -3.37 10.47
C PRO A 68 9.31 -2.50 9.57
N THR A 69 8.86 -1.30 9.28
CA THR A 69 9.52 -0.41 8.31
C THR A 69 11.01 -0.23 8.60
N ALA A 70 11.40 -0.15 9.87
CA ALA A 70 12.80 0.03 10.25
C ALA A 70 13.69 -1.14 9.82
N HIS A 71 13.12 -2.32 9.65
CA HIS A 71 13.87 -3.52 9.27
C HIS A 71 13.93 -3.75 7.76
N LEU A 72 13.15 -3.03 6.98
CA LEU A 72 13.06 -3.26 5.54
C LEU A 72 14.37 -3.05 4.79
N PRO A 73 15.21 -2.06 5.13
CA PRO A 73 16.47 -1.91 4.40
C PRO A 73 17.40 -3.11 4.48
N GLN A 74 17.25 -3.94 5.51
CA GLN A 74 18.14 -5.07 5.78
C GLN A 74 17.44 -6.42 5.62
N ALA A 75 16.13 -6.43 5.37
CA ALA A 75 15.39 -7.67 5.27
C ALA A 75 15.82 -8.46 4.04
N GLU A 76 15.85 -9.78 4.18
CA GLU A 76 16.11 -10.66 3.05
C GLU A 76 14.83 -10.82 2.23
N LEU A 77 14.84 -10.27 1.02
CA LEU A 77 13.70 -10.26 0.13
C LEU A 77 14.15 -10.69 -1.26
N GLU A 78 13.29 -11.44 -1.92
CA GLU A 78 13.59 -11.97 -3.24
C GLU A 78 13.32 -10.92 -4.32
N PRO A 79 14.28 -10.66 -5.22
CA PRO A 79 14.15 -9.57 -6.20
C PRO A 79 13.11 -9.84 -7.29
N ASP A 80 12.72 -11.09 -7.49
CA ASP A 80 11.79 -11.46 -8.56
C ASP A 80 10.33 -11.36 -8.16
N LEU A 81 10.05 -11.09 -6.89
CA LEU A 81 8.68 -11.05 -6.39
C LEU A 81 8.15 -9.62 -6.37
N VAL A 82 6.83 -9.51 -6.37
CA VAL A 82 6.13 -8.25 -6.16
C VAL A 82 5.69 -8.19 -4.70
N TYR A 83 5.90 -7.06 -4.07
CA TYR A 83 5.54 -6.84 -2.67
C TYR A 83 4.41 -5.83 -2.57
N VAL A 84 3.51 -6.05 -1.63
CA VAL A 84 2.44 -5.11 -1.29
C VAL A 84 2.57 -4.78 0.18
N THR A 85 2.64 -3.50 0.50
CA THR A 85 2.75 -3.04 1.89
C THR A 85 1.42 -2.53 2.39
N TYR A 86 1.14 -2.71 3.67
CA TYR A 86 -0.04 -2.11 4.29
C TYR A 86 0.27 -1.62 5.71
N CYS A 87 -0.58 -0.70 6.15
CA CYS A 87 -0.54 -0.21 7.52
C CYS A 87 -1.97 0.01 8.03
N TRP A 88 -2.10 0.62 9.21
CA TRP A 88 -3.40 0.90 9.81
C TRP A 88 -4.19 1.90 9.02
N GLY A 89 -5.06 2.00 8.47
CA GLY A 89 -6.06 2.81 7.90
C GLY A 89 -5.72 4.25 7.53
N PRO A 90 -6.73 5.08 7.36
CA PRO A 90 -6.61 6.44 6.85
C PRO A 90 -5.70 7.31 7.73
N GLY A 91 -4.90 8.14 7.09
CA GLY A 91 -3.98 9.03 7.78
C GLY A 91 -2.65 8.41 8.17
N CYS A 92 -2.49 7.09 8.00
CA CYS A 92 -1.22 6.42 8.23
C CYS A 92 -0.40 6.39 6.94
N ASP A 93 0.81 6.92 6.98
CA ASP A 93 1.72 6.89 5.84
C ASP A 93 2.70 5.71 5.90
N GLY A 94 2.49 4.78 6.81
CA GLY A 94 3.40 3.65 7.02
C GLY A 94 3.54 2.75 5.81
N ALA A 95 2.45 2.45 5.11
CA ALA A 95 2.51 1.65 3.91
C ALA A 95 3.30 2.35 2.80
N THR A 96 3.13 3.66 2.67
CA THR A 96 3.87 4.46 1.69
C THR A 96 5.36 4.50 2.02
N ARG A 97 5.70 4.68 3.29
CA ARG A 97 7.10 4.68 3.74
C ARG A 97 7.76 3.32 3.51
N ALA A 98 7.03 2.24 3.81
CA ALA A 98 7.52 0.89 3.57
C ALA A 98 7.70 0.63 2.07
N ALA A 99 6.73 1.02 1.25
CA ALA A 99 6.83 0.87 -0.20
C ALA A 99 8.02 1.66 -0.75
N LEU A 100 8.25 2.87 -0.26
CA LEU A 100 9.41 3.68 -0.67
C LEU A 100 10.72 2.96 -0.32
N ALA A 101 10.82 2.40 0.88
CA ALA A 101 12.03 1.68 1.30
C ALA A 101 12.31 0.49 0.39
N LEU A 102 11.28 -0.26 0.01
CA LEU A 102 11.43 -1.40 -0.89
C LEU A 102 11.77 -0.98 -2.31
N ALA A 103 11.12 0.06 -2.81
CA ALA A 103 11.38 0.59 -4.15
C ALA A 103 12.83 1.09 -4.28
N ARG A 104 13.34 1.74 -3.24
CA ARG A 104 14.74 2.19 -3.22
C ARG A 104 15.75 1.04 -3.29
N ARG A 105 15.34 -0.15 -2.92
CA ARG A 105 16.15 -1.36 -3.05
C ARG A 105 16.03 -1.99 -4.45
N GLY A 106 15.24 -1.39 -5.34
CA GLY A 106 15.01 -1.94 -6.68
C GLY A 106 13.95 -3.02 -6.74
N LEU A 107 13.14 -3.17 -5.70
CA LEU A 107 12.09 -4.17 -5.65
C LEU A 107 10.79 -3.60 -6.23
N ARG A 108 9.99 -4.48 -6.82
CA ARG A 108 8.66 -4.12 -7.33
C ARG A 108 7.69 -4.12 -6.17
N VAL A 109 6.98 -3.00 -5.99
CA VAL A 109 6.12 -2.82 -4.83
C VAL A 109 4.91 -1.99 -5.19
N LYS A 110 3.78 -2.30 -4.53
CA LYS A 110 2.61 -1.42 -4.48
C LYS A 110 2.27 -1.15 -3.03
N GLY A 111 1.87 0.07 -2.74
CA GLY A 111 1.41 0.44 -1.41
C GLY A 111 -0.10 0.33 -1.33
N ASN A 112 -0.61 -0.26 -0.26
CA ASN A 112 -2.02 -0.21 0.06
C ASN A 112 -2.19 0.92 1.07
N ASP A 113 -2.60 2.10 0.59
CA ASP A 113 -2.68 3.31 1.40
C ASP A 113 -3.92 3.36 2.29
N ARG A 114 -4.84 2.43 2.10
CA ARG A 114 -6.06 2.37 2.90
C ARG A 114 -6.37 0.94 3.29
N TRP A 115 -6.25 0.68 4.54
CA TRP A 115 -6.85 -0.50 5.11
C TRP A 115 -7.94 -0.01 6.06
N PRO A 116 -9.22 -0.21 5.75
CA PRO A 116 -10.26 0.14 6.71
C PRO A 116 -10.00 -0.66 7.97
N GLY A 117 -10.19 -0.08 9.13
CA GLY A 117 -9.92 -0.71 10.40
C GLY A 117 -10.72 -1.97 10.68
N VAL A 118 -10.92 -2.79 9.66
CA VAL A 118 -11.66 -4.06 9.72
C VAL A 118 -10.73 -5.26 9.82
N LEU A 119 -9.45 -5.02 10.04
CA LEU A 119 -8.51 -6.10 10.31
C LEU A 119 -8.97 -6.86 11.53
N GLY A 120 -9.33 -8.09 11.36
CA GLY A 120 -9.83 -8.91 12.42
C GLY A 120 -11.32 -8.76 12.69
N ALA A 121 -11.98 -7.95 11.91
CA ALA A 121 -13.44 -7.90 11.97
C ALA A 121 -14.03 -9.08 11.22
#